data_67d9903ba9d43c55e765b187a995e2af
#
_entry.id   67d9903ba9d43c55e765b187a995e2af
#
_cell.length_a   1.000
_cell.length_b   1.000
_cell.length_c   1.000
_cell.angle_alpha   90.00
_cell.angle_beta   90.00
_cell.angle_gamma   90.00
#
_symmetry.space_group_name_H-M   'P 1'
#
loop_
_entity.id
_entity.type
_entity.pdbx_description
1 polymer ?
#
loop_
_entity_poly.entity_id
_entity_poly.type
_entity_poly.pdbx_seq_one_letter_code
_entity_poly.pdbx_strand_id
1 'polypeptide(L)'
;VIHLSDDTLTNGVGIGRCEQLGPLTLAQIRRVLGHRRVQVLPVFNPDGIVPVDSYEVPDRMRRAVLLRHRFEIFPYGSHPSTGLDLDHTIPYRHGPDRPPGQTRPDNLGPLRRKAHRAKTHAGWRLSQPRPGTFAWLSPLGRRYLVTPSGVTNDGIHAPGNNPWDNPLGGPLLPDPPVSTDRRGRGRRLSQPVSRKAGARPVLRR
;
A
#
# COMPACT_ATOMS: atom_id res chain seq x y z
N VAL A 1 -15.22 -10.16 -4.31
CA VAL A 1 -14.67 -10.03 -5.66
C VAL A 1 -14.15 -11.39 -6.12
N ILE A 2 -14.30 -11.67 -7.41
CA ILE A 2 -13.74 -12.87 -8.05
C ILE A 2 -12.76 -12.41 -9.13
N HIS A 3 -11.55 -12.92 -9.08
CA HIS A 3 -10.48 -12.63 -10.03
C HIS A 3 -10.32 -13.82 -10.98
N LEU A 4 -10.33 -13.52 -12.26
CA LEU A 4 -10.15 -14.49 -13.34
C LEU A 4 -9.09 -13.98 -14.32
N SER A 5 -8.28 -14.88 -14.86
CA SER A 5 -7.45 -14.54 -16.01
C SER A 5 -8.31 -14.51 -17.29
N ASP A 6 -7.83 -13.77 -18.27
CA ASP A 6 -8.43 -13.74 -19.60
C ASP A 6 -8.47 -15.15 -20.23
N ASP A 7 -7.40 -15.91 -20.09
CA ASP A 7 -7.32 -17.30 -20.53
C ASP A 7 -8.40 -18.19 -19.91
N THR A 8 -8.67 -18.04 -18.60
CA THR A 8 -9.73 -18.81 -17.93
C THR A 8 -11.12 -18.45 -18.47
N LEU A 9 -11.34 -17.18 -18.79
CA LEU A 9 -12.60 -16.72 -19.37
C LEU A 9 -12.77 -17.21 -20.80
N THR A 10 -11.73 -17.12 -21.61
CA THR A 10 -11.74 -17.47 -23.04
C THR A 10 -11.83 -18.98 -23.25
N ASN A 11 -11.02 -19.75 -22.54
CA ASN A 11 -10.98 -21.21 -22.71
C ASN A 11 -12.08 -21.95 -21.95
N GLY A 12 -12.80 -21.27 -21.05
CA GLY A 12 -13.88 -21.88 -20.26
C GLY A 12 -13.42 -22.90 -19.22
N VAL A 13 -12.12 -23.00 -18.98
CA VAL A 13 -11.49 -23.90 -18.01
C VAL A 13 -10.43 -23.16 -17.21
N GLY A 14 -10.19 -23.59 -15.97
CA GLY A 14 -9.19 -22.98 -15.12
C GLY A 14 -9.70 -22.72 -13.71
N ILE A 15 -8.87 -21.99 -12.96
CA ILE A 15 -9.10 -21.63 -11.56
C ILE A 15 -9.13 -20.11 -11.44
N GLY A 16 -10.20 -19.60 -10.85
CA GLY A 16 -10.26 -18.22 -10.41
C GLY A 16 -10.04 -18.09 -8.90
N ARG A 17 -9.86 -16.87 -8.44
CA ARG A 17 -9.70 -16.56 -7.01
C ARG A 17 -10.87 -15.74 -6.50
N CYS A 18 -11.63 -16.29 -5.58
CA CYS A 18 -12.59 -15.54 -4.80
C CYS A 18 -11.90 -14.98 -3.53
N GLU A 19 -12.07 -13.70 -3.24
CA GLU A 19 -11.41 -13.05 -2.08
C GLU A 19 -11.82 -13.69 -0.75
N GLN A 20 -13.05 -14.14 -0.64
CA GLN A 20 -13.61 -14.71 0.59
C GLN A 20 -13.50 -16.24 0.66
N LEU A 21 -13.53 -16.92 -0.49
CA LEU A 21 -13.57 -18.38 -0.56
C LEU A 21 -12.26 -19.02 -1.02
N GLY A 22 -11.30 -18.20 -1.47
CA GLY A 22 -10.04 -18.71 -2.01
C GLY A 22 -10.15 -19.17 -3.47
N PRO A 23 -9.34 -20.17 -3.90
CA PRO A 23 -9.37 -20.66 -5.27
C PRO A 23 -10.65 -21.44 -5.57
N LEU A 24 -11.25 -21.18 -6.72
CA LEU A 24 -12.46 -21.84 -7.19
C LEU A 24 -12.30 -22.23 -8.66
N THR A 25 -12.81 -23.40 -9.04
CA THR A 25 -12.95 -23.77 -10.44
C THR A 25 -13.99 -22.89 -11.11
N LEU A 26 -13.95 -22.77 -12.45
CA LEU A 26 -14.94 -21.98 -13.20
C LEU A 26 -16.37 -22.51 -12.99
N ALA A 27 -16.54 -23.82 -12.84
CA ALA A 27 -17.84 -24.42 -12.52
C ALA A 27 -18.37 -23.98 -11.15
N GLN A 28 -17.51 -23.93 -10.12
CA GLN A 28 -17.86 -23.42 -8.81
C GLN A 28 -18.19 -21.93 -8.85
N ILE A 29 -17.43 -21.15 -9.62
CA ILE A 29 -17.68 -19.72 -9.81
C ILE A 29 -19.05 -19.50 -10.46
N ARG A 30 -19.37 -20.23 -11.53
CA ARG A 30 -20.70 -20.18 -12.17
C ARG A 30 -21.82 -20.50 -11.18
N ARG A 31 -21.62 -21.51 -10.33
CA ARG A 31 -22.58 -21.87 -9.30
C ARG A 31 -22.76 -20.78 -8.23
N VAL A 32 -21.67 -20.13 -7.80
CA VAL A 32 -21.71 -19.03 -6.81
C VAL A 32 -22.38 -17.79 -7.41
N LEU A 33 -22.10 -17.47 -8.67
CA LEU A 33 -22.69 -16.32 -9.35
C LEU A 33 -24.18 -16.57 -9.68
N GLY A 34 -24.53 -17.80 -10.06
CA GLY A 34 -25.90 -18.14 -10.49
C GLY A 34 -26.38 -17.21 -11.60
N HIS A 35 -27.58 -16.64 -11.45
CA HIS A 35 -28.17 -15.65 -12.37
C HIS A 35 -27.99 -14.19 -11.88
N ARG A 36 -27.04 -13.93 -11.00
CA ARG A 36 -26.81 -12.57 -10.48
C ARG A 36 -26.20 -11.68 -11.54
N ARG A 37 -26.57 -10.40 -11.50
CA ARG A 37 -25.86 -9.39 -12.29
C ARG A 37 -24.43 -9.26 -11.77
N VAL A 38 -23.46 -9.33 -12.66
CA VAL A 38 -22.04 -9.17 -12.38
C VAL A 38 -21.50 -7.94 -13.09
N GLN A 39 -20.65 -7.21 -12.43
CA GLN A 39 -19.86 -6.16 -13.05
C GLN A 39 -18.47 -6.72 -13.36
N VAL A 40 -18.10 -6.69 -14.63
CA VAL A 40 -16.76 -7.06 -15.09
C VAL A 40 -15.89 -5.81 -15.13
N LEU A 41 -14.77 -5.86 -14.42
CA LEU A 41 -13.77 -4.79 -14.43
C LEU A 41 -12.49 -5.36 -15.03
N PRO A 42 -12.19 -5.07 -16.31
CA PRO A 42 -10.95 -5.51 -16.92
C PRO A 42 -9.77 -4.77 -16.26
N VAL A 43 -8.70 -5.52 -15.98
CA VAL A 43 -7.44 -4.98 -15.47
C VAL A 43 -6.36 -5.29 -16.49
N PHE A 44 -5.96 -4.25 -17.21
CA PHE A 44 -4.89 -4.32 -18.19
C PHE A 44 -3.63 -3.70 -17.57
N ASN A 45 -2.51 -4.40 -17.72
CA ASN A 45 -1.19 -3.92 -17.36
C ASN A 45 -1.15 -3.08 -16.05
N PRO A 46 -1.18 -3.71 -14.87
CA PRO A 46 -1.16 -2.98 -13.60
C PRO A 46 0.11 -2.15 -13.42
N ASP A 47 1.18 -2.43 -14.16
CA ASP A 47 2.45 -1.69 -14.14
C ASP A 47 2.41 -0.44 -15.03
N GLY A 48 1.48 -0.35 -15.96
CA GLY A 48 1.28 0.80 -16.85
C GLY A 48 0.43 1.93 -16.26
N ILE A 49 0.20 1.93 -14.94
CA ILE A 49 -0.58 2.99 -14.28
C ILE A 49 0.29 4.21 -14.10
N VAL A 50 -0.14 5.32 -14.69
CA VAL A 50 0.57 6.60 -14.60
C VAL A 50 0.60 7.09 -13.14
N PRO A 51 1.78 7.47 -12.63
CA PRO A 51 1.92 8.10 -11.32
C PRO A 51 1.10 9.38 -11.19
N VAL A 52 0.69 9.72 -9.96
CA VAL A 52 -0.05 10.95 -9.67
C VAL A 52 0.59 11.71 -8.51
N ASP A 53 0.34 13.03 -8.47
CA ASP A 53 0.85 13.93 -7.44
C ASP A 53 -0.10 14.09 -6.24
N SER A 54 -1.19 13.33 -6.22
CA SER A 54 -2.13 13.29 -5.10
C SER A 54 -1.62 12.38 -3.99
N TYR A 55 -1.79 12.78 -2.73
CA TYR A 55 -1.60 11.89 -1.59
C TYR A 55 -2.64 10.76 -1.57
N GLU A 56 -3.86 11.07 -1.97
CA GLU A 56 -4.92 10.09 -2.09
C GLU A 56 -4.64 9.13 -3.25
N VAL A 57 -4.80 7.84 -2.98
CA VAL A 57 -4.57 6.79 -3.96
C VAL A 57 -5.81 6.59 -4.80
N PRO A 58 -5.76 6.83 -6.13
CA PRO A 58 -6.90 6.61 -7.02
C PRO A 58 -7.36 5.15 -7.00
N ASP A 59 -8.67 4.92 -7.13
CA ASP A 59 -9.27 3.57 -7.09
C ASP A 59 -8.66 2.59 -8.09
N ARG A 60 -8.32 3.06 -9.30
CA ARG A 60 -7.65 2.25 -10.32
C ARG A 60 -6.30 1.74 -9.81
N MET A 61 -5.53 2.61 -9.16
CA MET A 61 -4.21 2.27 -8.61
C MET A 61 -4.36 1.36 -7.38
N ARG A 62 -5.31 1.68 -6.50
CA ARG A 62 -5.66 0.83 -5.35
C ARG A 62 -5.95 -0.60 -5.82
N ARG A 63 -6.82 -0.78 -6.79
CA ARG A 63 -7.15 -2.11 -7.34
C ARG A 63 -5.93 -2.85 -7.86
N ALA A 64 -5.04 -2.19 -8.60
CA ALA A 64 -3.84 -2.81 -9.13
C ALA A 64 -2.88 -3.30 -8.01
N VAL A 65 -2.67 -2.48 -6.99
CA VAL A 65 -1.83 -2.86 -5.83
C VAL A 65 -2.43 -4.04 -5.07
N LEU A 66 -3.74 -4.03 -4.82
CA LEU A 66 -4.44 -5.11 -4.11
C LEU A 66 -4.50 -6.42 -4.92
N LEU A 67 -4.55 -6.33 -6.25
CA LEU A 67 -4.44 -7.51 -7.11
C LEU A 67 -3.08 -8.18 -7.01
N ARG A 68 -2.01 -7.39 -6.92
CA ARG A 68 -0.64 -7.87 -6.77
C ARG A 68 -0.42 -8.48 -5.39
N HIS A 69 -0.88 -7.83 -4.33
CA HIS A 69 -0.72 -8.27 -2.95
C HIS A 69 -2.05 -8.65 -2.31
N ARG A 70 -2.24 -9.96 -2.10
CA ARG A 70 -3.45 -10.53 -1.49
C ARG A 70 -3.53 -10.30 0.02
N PHE A 71 -2.36 -10.10 0.63
CA PHE A 71 -2.21 -9.96 2.07
C PHE A 71 -1.39 -8.71 2.39
N GLU A 72 -1.42 -8.33 3.65
CA GLU A 72 -0.55 -7.32 4.24
C GLU A 72 0.92 -7.58 3.89
N ILE A 73 1.64 -6.51 3.56
CA ILE A 73 3.06 -6.60 3.20
C ILE A 73 4.02 -6.58 4.40
N PHE A 74 3.52 -6.54 5.64
CA PHE A 74 4.36 -6.70 6.83
C PHE A 74 4.81 -8.16 6.95
N PRO A 75 6.06 -8.44 7.39
CA PRO A 75 6.55 -9.82 7.53
C PRO A 75 5.59 -10.71 8.31
N TYR A 76 5.25 -11.86 7.72
CA TYR A 76 4.28 -12.83 8.26
C TYR A 76 2.87 -12.27 8.53
N GLY A 77 2.54 -11.11 7.94
CA GLY A 77 1.18 -10.57 7.97
C GLY A 77 0.22 -11.46 7.19
N SER A 78 -0.89 -11.85 7.80
CA SER A 78 -1.90 -12.73 7.20
C SER A 78 -3.24 -12.04 6.95
N HIS A 79 -3.33 -10.72 7.20
CA HIS A 79 -4.56 -9.98 6.97
C HIS A 79 -4.81 -9.79 5.47
N PRO A 80 -6.01 -10.10 4.98
CA PRO A 80 -6.40 -9.81 3.60
C PRO A 80 -6.22 -8.34 3.27
N SER A 81 -5.65 -8.04 2.13
CA SER A 81 -5.32 -6.67 1.72
C SER A 81 -6.53 -5.79 1.42
N THR A 82 -7.70 -6.40 1.15
CA THR A 82 -8.91 -5.71 0.71
C THR A 82 -9.49 -4.71 1.72
N GLY A 83 -9.17 -4.83 2.98
CA GLY A 83 -9.61 -3.90 4.04
C GLY A 83 -8.49 -3.02 4.60
N LEU A 84 -7.32 -3.03 3.96
CA LEU A 84 -6.14 -2.33 4.46
C LEU A 84 -5.95 -0.98 3.78
N ASP A 85 -5.28 -0.09 4.49
CA ASP A 85 -4.79 1.15 3.92
C ASP A 85 -3.61 0.86 2.98
N LEU A 86 -3.46 1.68 1.93
CA LEU A 86 -2.26 1.66 1.11
C LEU A 86 -1.27 2.69 1.65
N ASP A 87 -0.12 2.20 2.06
CA ASP A 87 0.96 3.02 2.60
C ASP A 87 2.03 3.29 1.55
N HIS A 88 2.57 4.51 1.54
CA HIS A 88 3.70 4.87 0.70
C HIS A 88 4.98 4.26 1.28
N THR A 89 5.68 3.46 0.48
CA THR A 89 6.97 2.86 0.86
C THR A 89 7.99 3.96 1.13
N ILE A 90 8.15 4.87 0.19
CA ILE A 90 8.84 6.14 0.37
C ILE A 90 7.80 7.16 0.85
N PRO A 91 7.96 7.75 2.04
CA PRO A 91 6.99 8.68 2.60
C PRO A 91 6.61 9.81 1.64
N TYR A 92 5.33 10.11 1.54
CA TYR A 92 4.84 11.21 0.71
C TYR A 92 5.30 12.56 1.28
N ARG A 93 5.86 13.40 0.42
CA ARG A 93 6.29 14.76 0.75
C ARG A 93 5.23 15.75 0.32
N HIS A 94 4.82 16.61 1.24
CA HIS A 94 3.94 17.73 0.98
C HIS A 94 4.77 19.00 0.67
N GLY A 95 4.16 19.98 0.02
CA GLY A 95 4.78 21.27 -0.23
C GLY A 95 5.13 21.53 -1.70
N PRO A 96 5.66 22.72 -2.01
CA PRO A 96 5.93 23.14 -3.39
C PRO A 96 7.11 22.37 -4.02
N ASP A 97 8.11 22.00 -3.23
CA ASP A 97 9.32 21.30 -3.70
C ASP A 97 9.19 19.78 -3.68
N ARG A 98 7.94 19.27 -3.67
CA ARG A 98 7.70 17.83 -3.68
C ARG A 98 8.11 17.21 -5.03
N PRO A 99 8.71 16.01 -5.02
CA PRO A 99 8.96 15.29 -6.27
C PRO A 99 7.63 14.90 -6.93
N PRO A 100 7.56 14.93 -8.28
CA PRO A 100 6.36 14.51 -9.01
C PRO A 100 6.15 12.99 -8.92
N GLY A 101 4.89 12.54 -9.12
CA GLY A 101 4.56 11.14 -9.27
C GLY A 101 4.82 10.28 -8.02
N GLN A 102 4.68 10.84 -6.83
CA GLN A 102 4.96 10.10 -5.59
C GLN A 102 3.99 8.94 -5.34
N THR A 103 2.74 9.10 -5.75
CA THR A 103 1.72 8.06 -5.63
C THR A 103 1.71 7.24 -6.90
N ARG A 104 2.27 6.03 -6.82
CA ARG A 104 2.45 5.07 -7.92
C ARG A 104 2.45 3.64 -7.39
N PRO A 105 2.09 2.63 -8.21
CA PRO A 105 1.96 1.25 -7.75
C PRO A 105 3.24 0.65 -7.15
N ASP A 106 4.40 1.09 -7.61
CA ASP A 106 5.71 0.68 -7.14
C ASP A 106 6.21 1.46 -5.91
N ASN A 107 5.38 2.37 -5.37
CA ASN A 107 5.61 3.04 -4.09
C ASN A 107 4.47 2.80 -3.09
N LEU A 108 3.60 1.82 -3.35
CA LEU A 108 2.44 1.55 -2.51
C LEU A 108 2.39 0.09 -2.08
N GLY A 109 1.96 -0.13 -0.83
CA GLY A 109 1.72 -1.46 -0.31
C GLY A 109 0.64 -1.52 0.76
N PRO A 110 -0.17 -2.60 0.81
CA PRO A 110 -1.23 -2.75 1.80
C PRO A 110 -0.65 -3.00 3.19
N LEU A 111 -0.93 -2.10 4.12
CA LEU A 111 -0.54 -2.18 5.51
C LEU A 111 -1.70 -1.91 6.44
N ARG A 112 -1.79 -2.70 7.52
CA ARG A 112 -2.67 -2.33 8.63
C ARG A 112 -2.04 -1.24 9.48
N ARG A 113 -2.86 -0.47 10.18
CA ARG A 113 -2.42 0.65 11.03
C ARG A 113 -1.34 0.28 12.05
N LYS A 114 -1.38 -0.94 12.61
CA LYS A 114 -0.36 -1.41 13.55
C LYS A 114 1.01 -1.52 12.87
N ALA A 115 1.08 -2.10 11.68
CA ALA A 115 2.31 -2.24 10.92
C ALA A 115 2.82 -0.90 10.37
N HIS A 116 1.91 -0.03 9.91
CA HIS A 116 2.25 1.34 9.56
C HIS A 116 2.88 2.09 10.74
N ARG A 117 2.32 1.97 11.95
CA ARG A 117 2.90 2.56 13.18
C ARG A 117 4.25 1.96 13.53
N ALA A 118 4.47 0.66 13.30
CA ALA A 118 5.76 0.02 13.49
C ALA A 118 6.83 0.62 12.57
N LYS A 119 6.49 0.85 11.29
CA LYS A 119 7.35 1.56 10.34
C LYS A 119 7.65 2.99 10.79
N THR A 120 6.64 3.72 11.26
CA THR A 120 6.78 5.16 11.57
C THR A 120 7.46 5.42 12.92
N HIS A 121 7.23 4.56 13.94
CA HIS A 121 7.60 4.88 15.32
C HIS A 121 8.45 3.81 16.01
N ALA A 122 8.52 2.58 15.47
CA ALA A 122 9.20 1.47 16.13
C ALA A 122 10.49 1.04 15.40
N GLY A 123 11.08 1.91 14.58
CA GLY A 123 12.37 1.70 13.95
C GLY A 123 12.39 0.63 12.83
N TRP A 124 11.23 0.18 12.36
CA TRP A 124 11.17 -0.67 11.19
C TRP A 124 11.41 0.15 9.92
N ARG A 125 12.26 -0.35 9.03
CA ARG A 125 12.52 0.25 7.72
C ARG A 125 11.88 -0.58 6.63
N LEU A 126 11.35 0.09 5.60
CA LEU A 126 10.72 -0.52 4.45
C LEU A 126 11.30 0.08 3.18
N SER A 127 11.64 -0.78 2.22
CA SER A 127 11.93 -0.39 0.84
C SER A 127 11.20 -1.32 -0.13
N GLN A 128 11.00 -0.87 -1.36
CA GLN A 128 10.37 -1.65 -2.43
C GLN A 128 11.35 -1.71 -3.63
N PRO A 129 12.30 -2.66 -3.61
CA PRO A 129 13.37 -2.74 -4.62
C PRO A 129 12.84 -3.07 -6.02
N ARG A 130 11.70 -3.72 -6.10
CA ARG A 130 10.96 -4.01 -7.34
C ARG A 130 9.47 -3.89 -7.07
N PRO A 131 8.66 -3.56 -8.09
CA PRO A 131 7.21 -3.55 -7.93
C PRO A 131 6.70 -4.86 -7.31
N GLY A 132 6.02 -4.77 -6.16
CA GLY A 132 5.50 -5.93 -5.46
C GLY A 132 6.50 -6.74 -4.62
N THR A 133 7.74 -6.29 -4.49
CA THR A 133 8.75 -6.90 -3.61
C THR A 133 9.11 -5.92 -2.52
N PHE A 134 8.86 -6.26 -1.26
CA PHE A 134 9.09 -5.40 -0.11
C PHE A 134 10.19 -5.95 0.78
N ALA A 135 11.23 -5.15 0.96
CA ALA A 135 12.32 -5.46 1.88
C ALA A 135 12.12 -4.72 3.19
N TRP A 136 12.03 -5.48 4.26
CA TRP A 136 11.87 -4.98 5.62
C TRP A 136 13.13 -5.21 6.43
N LEU A 137 13.51 -4.21 7.22
CA LEU A 137 14.54 -4.31 8.23
C LEU A 137 13.94 -4.05 9.61
N SER A 138 14.08 -5.02 10.51
CA SER A 138 13.63 -4.85 11.89
C SER A 138 14.60 -3.97 12.69
N PRO A 139 14.18 -3.39 13.83
CA PRO A 139 15.06 -2.65 14.74
C PRO A 139 16.26 -3.47 15.24
N LEU A 140 16.15 -4.80 15.23
CA LEU A 140 17.20 -5.73 15.63
C LEU A 140 18.09 -6.19 14.46
N GLY A 141 18.04 -5.51 13.30
CA GLY A 141 18.84 -5.83 12.13
C GLY A 141 18.40 -7.07 11.34
N ARG A 142 17.25 -7.67 11.68
CA ARG A 142 16.75 -8.83 10.94
C ARG A 142 16.03 -8.40 9.67
N ARG A 143 16.32 -9.08 8.57
CA ARG A 143 15.78 -8.77 7.24
C ARG A 143 14.73 -9.75 6.81
N TYR A 144 13.74 -9.22 6.09
CA TYR A 144 12.65 -9.99 5.51
C TYR A 144 12.38 -9.48 4.10
N LEU A 145 12.20 -10.40 3.18
CA LEU A 145 11.71 -10.10 1.84
C LEU A 145 10.28 -10.62 1.72
N VAL A 146 9.35 -9.73 1.45
CA VAL A 146 7.93 -10.05 1.27
C VAL A 146 7.58 -9.89 -0.19
N THR A 147 7.07 -10.96 -0.79
CA THR A 147 6.64 -11.03 -2.19
C THR A 147 5.21 -11.55 -2.28
N PRO A 148 4.54 -11.49 -3.44
CA PRO A 148 3.23 -12.12 -3.61
C PRO A 148 3.22 -13.62 -3.33
N SER A 149 4.35 -14.29 -3.44
CA SER A 149 4.50 -15.75 -3.21
C SER A 149 4.83 -16.10 -1.77
N GLY A 150 5.23 -15.15 -0.93
CA GLY A 150 5.53 -15.43 0.48
C GLY A 150 6.57 -14.51 1.10
N VAL A 151 7.05 -14.93 2.26
CA VAL A 151 8.05 -14.20 3.06
C VAL A 151 9.30 -15.06 3.20
N THR A 152 10.45 -14.48 2.90
CA THR A 152 11.75 -15.05 3.22
C THR A 152 12.44 -14.24 4.31
N ASN A 153 13.19 -14.92 5.18
CA ASN A 153 13.99 -14.29 6.22
C ASN A 153 15.47 -14.49 5.86
N ASP A 154 16.15 -13.41 5.54
CA ASP A 154 17.55 -13.44 5.09
C ASP A 154 18.56 -13.37 6.28
N GLY A 155 18.07 -13.53 7.51
CA GLY A 155 18.93 -13.51 8.70
C GLY A 155 19.19 -12.09 9.24
N ILE A 156 20.26 -12.00 10.06
CA ILE A 156 20.72 -10.73 10.64
C ILE A 156 21.93 -10.26 9.82
N HIS A 157 21.85 -9.03 9.34
CA HIS A 157 22.94 -8.41 8.58
C HIS A 157 23.47 -7.20 9.33
N ALA A 158 24.80 -7.05 9.34
CA ALA A 158 25.44 -5.84 9.85
C ALA A 158 25.07 -4.63 8.96
N PRO A 159 24.92 -3.44 9.52
CA PRO A 159 24.70 -2.23 8.74
C PRO A 159 25.87 -1.99 7.76
N GLY A 160 25.59 -1.67 6.52
CA GLY A 160 26.57 -1.11 5.60
C GLY A 160 27.06 -1.97 4.43
N ASN A 161 26.72 -3.26 4.32
CA ASN A 161 27.26 -4.12 3.25
C ASN A 161 26.21 -4.86 2.44
N ASN A 162 25.05 -4.24 2.22
CA ASN A 162 23.96 -4.95 1.54
C ASN A 162 23.55 -4.27 0.22
N PRO A 163 23.38 -5.06 -0.85
CA PRO A 163 22.80 -4.58 -2.11
C PRO A 163 21.40 -3.93 -1.97
N TRP A 164 20.71 -4.24 -0.88
CA TRP A 164 19.37 -3.71 -0.57
C TRP A 164 19.40 -2.38 0.21
N ASP A 165 20.55 -1.94 0.72
CA ASP A 165 20.69 -0.65 1.37
C ASP A 165 20.59 0.50 0.36
N ASN A 166 20.82 0.19 -0.92
CA ASN A 166 20.60 1.08 -2.05
C ASN A 166 20.03 0.35 -3.28
N PRO A 167 18.80 -0.14 -3.25
CA PRO A 167 18.22 -0.96 -4.33
C PRO A 167 18.06 -0.21 -5.66
N LEU A 168 18.20 1.11 -5.69
CA LEU A 168 18.02 1.95 -6.87
C LEU A 168 19.30 2.72 -7.26
N GLY A 169 20.45 2.47 -6.61
CA GLY A 169 21.72 3.13 -6.90
C GLY A 169 21.75 4.63 -6.62
N GLY A 170 20.69 5.19 -6.06
CA GLY A 170 20.63 6.58 -5.63
C GLY A 170 21.02 6.75 -4.15
N PRO A 171 21.45 7.95 -3.73
CA PRO A 171 21.72 8.19 -2.32
C PRO A 171 20.48 7.93 -1.50
N LEU A 172 20.62 7.14 -0.42
CA LEU A 172 19.60 7.06 0.62
C LEU A 172 19.33 8.49 1.07
N LEU A 173 18.10 8.96 0.90
CA LEU A 173 17.74 10.25 1.45
C LEU A 173 18.01 10.19 2.96
N PRO A 174 18.73 11.16 3.52
CA PRO A 174 18.99 11.19 4.95
C PRO A 174 17.66 11.08 5.69
N ASP A 175 17.65 10.30 6.77
CA ASP A 175 16.49 10.23 7.66
C ASP A 175 16.08 11.67 8.01
N PRO A 176 14.79 12.01 7.96
CA PRO A 176 14.35 13.31 8.43
C PRO A 176 14.88 13.48 9.85
N PRO A 177 15.43 14.66 10.20
CA PRO A 177 16.04 14.89 11.50
C PRO A 177 15.01 14.50 12.56
N VAL A 178 15.39 13.55 13.41
CA VAL A 178 14.62 13.24 14.61
C VAL A 178 14.60 14.52 15.42
N SER A 179 13.45 15.18 15.47
CA SER A 179 13.26 16.35 16.31
C SER A 179 13.46 15.92 17.77
N THR A 180 14.68 15.98 18.22
CA THR A 180 15.01 15.85 19.63
C THR A 180 14.70 17.16 20.31
N ASP A 181 13.42 17.46 20.52
CA ASP A 181 13.04 18.42 21.53
C ASP A 181 13.30 17.78 22.90
N ARG A 182 14.41 18.17 23.50
CA ARG A 182 14.85 17.74 24.85
C ARG A 182 14.03 18.37 25.98
N ARG A 183 12.75 18.69 25.73
CA ARG A 183 11.84 19.14 26.80
C ARG A 183 10.54 18.37 26.73
N GLY A 184 10.52 17.27 27.48
CA GLY A 184 9.32 16.48 27.73
C GLY A 184 8.21 17.28 28.40
N ARG A 185 7.38 17.96 27.62
CA ARG A 185 6.03 18.37 28.00
C ARG A 185 5.16 18.36 26.76
N GLY A 186 4.25 17.39 26.70
CA GLY A 186 3.22 17.31 25.71
C GLY A 186 2.35 18.59 25.71
N ARG A 187 2.47 19.38 24.65
CA ARG A 187 1.43 20.38 24.29
C ARG A 187 0.67 19.84 23.11
N ARG A 188 -0.60 19.52 23.35
CA ARG A 188 -1.59 19.37 22.30
C ARG A 188 -1.66 20.71 21.55
N LEU A 189 -1.29 20.70 20.27
CA LEU A 189 -1.63 21.79 19.37
C LEU A 189 -3.10 21.60 18.99
N SER A 190 -3.96 22.36 19.63
CA SER A 190 -5.34 22.57 19.22
C SER A 190 -5.36 23.36 17.90
N GLN A 191 -5.95 22.78 16.88
CA GLN A 191 -6.22 23.49 15.61
C GLN A 191 -7.21 24.61 15.85
N PRO A 192 -7.04 25.80 15.24
CA PRO A 192 -8.02 26.85 15.29
C PRO A 192 -9.26 26.47 14.47
N VAL A 193 -10.40 26.42 15.14
CA VAL A 193 -11.72 26.29 14.50
C VAL A 193 -12.02 27.59 13.75
N SER A 194 -12.00 27.52 12.42
CA SER A 194 -12.47 28.62 11.57
C SER A 194 -13.99 28.76 11.72
N ARG A 195 -14.41 29.78 12.44
CA ARG A 195 -15.82 30.23 12.48
C ARG A 195 -16.16 30.89 11.15
N LYS A 196 -16.96 30.22 10.32
CA LYS A 196 -17.67 30.84 9.21
C LYS A 196 -18.77 31.75 9.79
N ALA A 197 -18.65 33.03 9.50
CA ALA A 197 -19.67 34.02 9.79
C ALA A 197 -20.95 33.74 8.98
N GLY A 198 -22.06 33.62 9.67
CA GLY A 198 -23.37 33.43 9.06
C GLY A 198 -23.86 34.69 8.36
N ALA A 199 -24.25 34.55 7.10
CA ALA A 199 -25.06 35.53 6.40
C ALA A 199 -26.54 35.21 6.63
N ARG A 200 -27.27 36.17 7.23
CA ARG A 200 -28.74 36.12 7.37
C ARG A 200 -29.40 36.41 6.03
N PRO A 201 -30.47 35.72 5.64
CA PRO A 201 -31.29 36.15 4.51
C PRO A 201 -32.22 37.28 4.90
N VAL A 202 -32.22 38.36 4.11
CA VAL A 202 -33.19 39.46 4.18
C VAL A 202 -34.45 39.04 3.44
N LEU A 203 -35.55 38.89 4.15
CA LEU A 203 -36.90 38.85 3.59
C LEU A 203 -37.28 40.28 3.12
N ARG A 204 -37.62 40.42 1.86
CA ARG A 204 -38.46 41.54 1.36
C ARG A 204 -39.74 40.98 0.74
N ARG A 205 -40.77 41.71 1.08
CA ARG A 205 -42.18 41.54 0.72
C ARG A 205 -42.43 41.40 -0.79
#